data_3c21d6d1fb6a3d890ab42ff08ed4e778
#
_entry.id   3c21d6d1fb6a3d890ab42ff08ed4e778
#
_cell.length_a   1.000
_cell.length_b   1.000
_cell.length_c   1.000
_cell.angle_alpha   90.00
_cell.angle_beta   90.00
_cell.angle_gamma   90.00
#
_symmetry.space_group_name_H-M   'P 1'
#
loop_
_entity.id
_entity.type
_entity.pdbx_description
1 polymer ?
#
loop_
_entity_poly.entity_id
_entity_poly.type
_entity_poly.pdbx_seq_one_letter_code
_entity_poly.pdbx_strand_id
1 'polypeptide(L)'
;MPHRPYRRDVPGGKNAVLFLHGIVGTPDHFLPLLPLLPEDCACSSLLLAGHGGSAQDFAKASMAQWEDQVDSALSDLRARYENVVIAGHSMGCLLAIRAALADPCGLRALFLLAPPLFIDFRLRALRAPILVGLDCIPEDDEEAHWARAACSIEPNRFLPVYLGWISKYAALFALSRSMRKRVSRLTVPTTALFSARDEMVDSVRSRERLL
;
A
#
# COMPACT_ATOMS: atom_id res chain seq x y z
N MET A 1 -2.47 -19.83 -1.39
CA MET A 1 -3.07 -19.30 -2.63
C MET A 1 -2.68 -17.85 -2.79
N PRO A 2 -2.16 -17.45 -3.90
CA PRO A 2 -1.47 -16.18 -3.97
C PRO A 2 -2.43 -15.00 -4.12
N HIS A 3 -2.25 -14.04 -3.23
CA HIS A 3 -2.40 -12.60 -3.46
C HIS A 3 -3.67 -12.20 -4.24
N ARG A 4 -4.88 -12.50 -3.71
CA ARG A 4 -6.14 -12.17 -4.37
C ARG A 4 -6.78 -10.93 -3.74
N PRO A 5 -7.47 -10.10 -4.53
CA PRO A 5 -8.31 -9.06 -3.95
C PRO A 5 -9.39 -9.72 -3.09
N TYR A 6 -9.76 -9.06 -2.01
CA TYR A 6 -10.81 -9.52 -1.11
C TYR A 6 -11.93 -8.49 -1.06
N ARG A 7 -13.18 -8.95 -1.04
CA ARG A 7 -14.35 -8.09 -0.90
C ARG A 7 -15.40 -8.78 -0.03
N ARG A 8 -15.98 -8.03 0.89
CA ARG A 8 -17.15 -8.36 1.66
C ARG A 8 -18.15 -7.22 1.49
N ASP A 9 -19.26 -7.48 0.81
CA ASP A 9 -20.38 -6.57 0.71
C ASP A 9 -21.35 -6.82 1.86
N VAL A 10 -21.94 -5.74 2.40
CA VAL A 10 -22.96 -5.79 3.45
C VAL A 10 -24.17 -5.01 2.97
N PRO A 11 -25.20 -5.68 2.41
CA PRO A 11 -26.42 -5.01 1.95
C PRO A 11 -27.10 -4.25 3.12
N GLY A 12 -27.38 -2.96 2.90
CA GLY A 12 -27.97 -2.09 3.94
C GLY A 12 -26.98 -1.60 5.01
N GLY A 13 -25.72 -2.03 4.95
CA GLY A 13 -24.65 -1.50 5.78
C GLY A 13 -24.37 -0.03 5.48
N LYS A 14 -23.85 0.70 6.49
CA LYS A 14 -23.50 2.11 6.33
C LYS A 14 -22.01 2.36 6.20
N ASN A 15 -21.20 1.41 6.61
CA ASN A 15 -19.77 1.56 6.78
C ASN A 15 -19.01 0.63 5.82
N ALA A 16 -17.90 1.14 5.26
CA ALA A 16 -17.00 0.34 4.44
C ALA A 16 -15.54 0.71 4.69
N VAL A 17 -14.64 -0.27 4.52
CA VAL A 17 -13.19 -0.08 4.56
C VAL A 17 -12.57 -0.43 3.21
N LEU A 18 -11.78 0.48 2.67
CA LEU A 18 -10.91 0.24 1.51
C LEU A 18 -9.48 -0.01 1.98
N PHE A 19 -8.94 -1.20 1.69
CA PHE A 19 -7.56 -1.56 2.02
C PHE A 19 -6.64 -1.39 0.83
N LEU A 20 -5.51 -0.71 1.04
CA LEU A 20 -4.52 -0.39 0.02
C LEU A 20 -3.13 -0.86 0.45
N HIS A 21 -2.59 -1.88 -0.21
CA HIS A 21 -1.27 -2.42 0.09
C HIS A 21 -0.12 -1.54 -0.42
N GLY A 22 1.11 -1.83 0.04
CA GLY A 22 2.34 -1.15 -0.36
C GLY A 22 2.87 -1.58 -1.73
N ILE A 23 3.94 -0.93 -2.18
CA ILE A 23 4.68 -1.34 -3.38
C ILE A 23 5.19 -2.79 -3.19
N VAL A 24 5.13 -3.60 -4.22
CA VAL A 24 5.38 -5.05 -4.26
C VAL A 24 4.60 -5.87 -3.22
N GLY A 25 3.69 -5.22 -2.46
CA GLY A 25 2.89 -5.84 -1.40
C GLY A 25 1.69 -6.62 -1.92
N THR A 26 0.81 -7.01 -0.98
CA THR A 26 -0.32 -7.90 -1.25
C THR A 26 -1.54 -7.50 -0.40
N PRO A 27 -2.78 -7.77 -0.87
CA PRO A 27 -3.98 -7.68 -0.05
C PRO A 27 -3.92 -8.52 1.22
N ASP A 28 -3.14 -9.60 1.22
CA ASP A 28 -3.02 -10.55 2.33
C ASP A 28 -2.44 -9.90 3.60
N HIS A 29 -1.74 -8.75 3.48
CA HIS A 29 -1.27 -7.97 4.62
C HIS A 29 -2.41 -7.51 5.55
N PHE A 30 -3.63 -7.42 5.03
CA PHE A 30 -4.79 -6.98 5.80
C PHE A 30 -5.67 -8.13 6.30
N LEU A 31 -5.37 -9.39 5.93
CA LEU A 31 -6.15 -10.56 6.40
C LEU A 31 -6.27 -10.63 7.94
N PRO A 32 -5.21 -10.33 8.72
CA PRO A 32 -5.33 -10.34 10.19
C PRO A 32 -6.28 -9.28 10.75
N LEU A 33 -6.59 -8.23 9.98
CA LEU A 33 -7.50 -7.17 10.41
C LEU A 33 -8.97 -7.48 10.08
N LEU A 34 -9.23 -8.36 9.12
CA LEU A 34 -10.60 -8.65 8.68
C LEU A 34 -11.51 -9.20 9.79
N PRO A 35 -11.05 -10.11 10.69
CA PRO A 35 -11.85 -10.57 11.81
C PRO A 35 -12.16 -9.48 12.86
N LEU A 36 -11.41 -8.39 12.86
CA LEU A 36 -11.59 -7.26 13.78
C LEU A 36 -12.62 -6.25 13.28
N LEU A 37 -13.02 -6.34 12.00
CA LEU A 37 -14.06 -5.47 11.45
C LEU A 37 -15.44 -5.91 11.95
N PRO A 38 -16.32 -4.97 12.32
CA PRO A 38 -17.71 -5.27 12.61
C PRO A 38 -18.38 -6.06 11.47
N GLU A 39 -19.34 -6.93 11.80
CA GLU A 39 -20.05 -7.75 10.81
C GLU A 39 -20.85 -6.90 9.82
N ASP A 40 -21.34 -5.75 10.25
CA ASP A 40 -22.08 -4.77 9.47
C ASP A 40 -21.18 -3.81 8.66
N CYS A 41 -19.87 -3.99 8.71
CA CYS A 41 -18.90 -3.20 7.96
C CYS A 41 -18.45 -3.93 6.70
N ALA A 42 -18.74 -3.38 5.54
CA ALA A 42 -18.23 -3.87 4.26
C ALA A 42 -16.72 -3.62 4.13
N CYS A 43 -16.05 -4.39 3.29
CA CYS A 43 -14.64 -4.10 2.99
C CYS A 43 -14.25 -4.52 1.57
N SER A 44 -13.25 -3.80 1.03
CA SER A 44 -12.62 -4.10 -0.24
C SER A 44 -11.10 -3.99 -0.09
N SER A 45 -10.36 -5.03 -0.41
CA SER A 45 -8.89 -5.02 -0.42
C SER A 45 -8.43 -5.19 -1.86
N LEU A 46 -7.79 -4.16 -2.40
CA LEU A 46 -7.37 -4.14 -3.79
C LEU A 46 -6.07 -4.92 -3.99
N LEU A 47 -5.99 -5.63 -5.11
CA LEU A 47 -4.72 -6.04 -5.70
C LEU A 47 -4.39 -5.05 -6.81
N LEU A 48 -3.40 -4.19 -6.59
CA LEU A 48 -3.01 -3.16 -7.54
C LEU A 48 -2.39 -3.76 -8.80
N ALA A 49 -2.60 -3.13 -9.95
CA ALA A 49 -2.13 -3.61 -11.25
C ALA A 49 -0.65 -4.02 -11.22
N GLY A 50 -0.32 -5.16 -11.83
CA GLY A 50 1.02 -5.73 -11.86
C GLY A 50 1.47 -6.45 -10.59
N HIS A 51 0.70 -6.38 -9.50
CA HIS A 51 0.93 -7.17 -8.29
C HIS A 51 0.26 -8.54 -8.40
N GLY A 52 0.75 -9.51 -7.64
CA GLY A 52 0.22 -10.88 -7.66
C GLY A 52 0.61 -11.70 -8.91
N GLY A 53 1.52 -11.18 -9.72
CA GLY A 53 1.96 -11.80 -10.96
C GLY A 53 3.47 -11.74 -11.17
N SER A 54 3.89 -11.74 -12.41
CA SER A 54 5.30 -11.76 -12.79
C SER A 54 5.99 -10.40 -12.61
N ALA A 55 7.33 -10.43 -12.53
CA ALA A 55 8.15 -9.22 -12.54
C ALA A 55 7.91 -8.34 -13.79
N GLN A 56 7.56 -8.96 -14.92
CA GLN A 56 7.21 -8.27 -16.17
C GLN A 56 5.87 -7.54 -16.06
N ASP A 57 4.87 -8.13 -15.40
CA ASP A 57 3.58 -7.49 -15.21
C ASP A 57 3.71 -6.26 -14.32
N PHE A 58 4.50 -6.36 -13.26
CA PHE A 58 4.82 -5.21 -12.43
C PHE A 58 5.59 -4.14 -13.20
N ALA A 59 6.56 -4.50 -14.05
CA ALA A 59 7.30 -3.56 -14.88
C ALA A 59 6.40 -2.76 -15.84
N LYS A 60 5.28 -3.33 -16.29
CA LYS A 60 4.30 -2.67 -17.18
C LYS A 60 3.30 -1.78 -16.44
N ALA A 61 3.07 -2.01 -15.15
CA ALA A 61 2.15 -1.22 -14.36
C ALA A 61 2.61 0.26 -14.23
N SER A 62 1.73 1.14 -13.80
CA SER A 62 2.04 2.56 -13.60
C SER A 62 1.34 3.12 -12.37
N MET A 63 1.87 4.22 -11.84
CA MET A 63 1.25 4.95 -10.73
C MET A 63 -0.16 5.43 -11.12
N ALA A 64 -0.35 5.91 -12.34
CA ALA A 64 -1.65 6.34 -12.83
C ALA A 64 -2.70 5.22 -12.79
N GLN A 65 -2.34 4.00 -13.21
CA GLN A 65 -3.24 2.85 -13.11
C GLN A 65 -3.60 2.54 -11.64
N TRP A 66 -2.66 2.66 -10.71
CA TRP A 66 -2.93 2.44 -9.29
C TRP A 66 -3.84 3.53 -8.71
N GLU A 67 -3.61 4.79 -9.10
CA GLU A 67 -4.48 5.92 -8.73
C GLU A 67 -5.90 5.71 -9.27
N ASP A 68 -6.06 5.35 -10.53
CA ASP A 68 -7.35 5.08 -11.18
C ASP A 68 -8.11 3.90 -10.50
N GLN A 69 -7.38 2.82 -10.12
CA GLN A 69 -7.97 1.70 -9.38
C GLN A 69 -8.49 2.14 -8.01
N VAL A 70 -7.74 2.98 -7.30
CA VAL A 70 -8.17 3.51 -5.99
C VAL A 70 -9.38 4.42 -6.15
N ASP A 71 -9.37 5.32 -7.13
CA ASP A 71 -10.47 6.26 -7.37
C ASP A 71 -11.76 5.53 -7.78
N SER A 72 -11.64 4.52 -8.64
CA SER A 72 -12.77 3.67 -9.05
C SER A 72 -13.35 2.89 -7.87
N ALA A 73 -12.50 2.23 -7.06
CA ALA A 73 -12.96 1.47 -5.90
C ALA A 73 -13.60 2.38 -4.84
N LEU A 74 -13.05 3.57 -4.63
CA LEU A 74 -13.59 4.55 -3.69
C LEU A 74 -14.94 5.08 -4.16
N SER A 75 -15.08 5.37 -5.46
CA SER A 75 -16.36 5.78 -6.07
C SER A 75 -17.44 4.70 -5.91
N ASP A 76 -17.09 3.42 -6.17
CA ASP A 76 -17.99 2.28 -5.98
C ASP A 76 -18.45 2.13 -4.52
N LEU A 77 -17.52 2.28 -3.55
CA LEU A 77 -17.88 2.20 -2.14
C LEU A 77 -18.78 3.37 -1.70
N ARG A 78 -18.46 4.60 -2.12
CA ARG A 78 -19.26 5.78 -1.82
C ARG A 78 -20.67 5.75 -2.38
N ALA A 79 -20.85 5.09 -3.53
CA ALA A 79 -22.19 4.91 -4.12
C ALA A 79 -23.10 4.00 -3.28
N ARG A 80 -22.53 3.19 -2.36
CA ARG A 80 -23.25 2.17 -1.59
C ARG A 80 -23.20 2.35 -0.08
N TYR A 81 -22.21 3.07 0.43
CA TYR A 81 -21.97 3.23 1.86
C TYR A 81 -21.81 4.71 2.23
N GLU A 82 -22.43 5.10 3.36
CA GLU A 82 -22.40 6.48 3.85
C GLU A 82 -21.02 6.89 4.36
N ASN A 83 -20.31 5.93 4.99
CA ASN A 83 -19.04 6.17 5.65
C ASN A 83 -17.97 5.24 5.08
N VAL A 84 -16.96 5.81 4.45
CA VAL A 84 -15.82 5.05 3.94
C VAL A 84 -14.56 5.40 4.72
N VAL A 85 -13.84 4.37 5.18
CA VAL A 85 -12.50 4.48 5.76
C VAL A 85 -11.50 3.93 4.75
N ILE A 86 -10.36 4.59 4.59
CA ILE A 86 -9.25 4.02 3.82
C ILE A 86 -8.16 3.58 4.79
N ALA A 87 -7.79 2.30 4.73
CA ALA A 87 -6.66 1.74 5.46
C ALA A 87 -5.51 1.46 4.47
N GLY A 88 -4.41 2.17 4.61
CA GLY A 88 -3.25 2.05 3.73
C GLY A 88 -2.02 1.50 4.45
N HIS A 89 -1.19 0.75 3.75
CA HIS A 89 0.14 0.35 4.19
C HIS A 89 1.20 0.89 3.22
N SER A 90 2.25 1.53 3.74
CA SER A 90 3.37 2.05 2.96
C SER A 90 2.89 2.92 1.77
N MET A 91 3.17 2.56 0.51
CA MET A 91 2.67 3.26 -0.68
C MET A 91 1.15 3.45 -0.65
N GLY A 92 0.40 2.47 -0.14
CA GLY A 92 -1.05 2.57 0.01
C GLY A 92 -1.50 3.75 0.89
N CYS A 93 -0.65 4.16 1.87
CA CYS A 93 -0.90 5.38 2.65
C CYS A 93 -0.83 6.65 1.78
N LEU A 94 0.13 6.72 0.85
CA LEU A 94 0.27 7.87 -0.05
C LEU A 94 -0.91 7.97 -1.00
N LEU A 95 -1.38 6.83 -1.52
CA LEU A 95 -2.59 6.76 -2.35
C LEU A 95 -3.84 7.18 -1.57
N ALA A 96 -3.96 6.74 -0.30
CA ALA A 96 -5.05 7.16 0.60
C ALA A 96 -5.04 8.67 0.86
N ILE A 97 -3.87 9.24 1.18
CA ILE A 97 -3.69 10.69 1.38
C ILE A 97 -4.03 11.45 0.09
N ARG A 98 -3.57 10.96 -1.08
CA ARG A 98 -3.88 11.57 -2.38
C ARG A 98 -5.40 11.61 -2.61
N ALA A 99 -6.08 10.48 -2.41
CA ALA A 99 -7.53 10.39 -2.61
C ALA A 99 -8.29 11.35 -1.67
N ALA A 100 -7.90 11.39 -0.39
CA ALA A 100 -8.52 12.29 0.59
C ALA A 100 -8.27 13.78 0.32
N LEU A 101 -7.12 14.13 -0.26
CA LEU A 101 -6.80 15.51 -0.67
C LEU A 101 -7.48 15.90 -1.98
N ALA A 102 -7.82 14.94 -2.84
CA ALA A 102 -8.56 15.18 -4.08
C ALA A 102 -10.04 15.41 -3.79
N ASP A 103 -10.64 14.53 -3.00
CA ASP A 103 -12.04 14.62 -2.58
C ASP A 103 -12.24 13.97 -1.20
N PRO A 104 -12.42 14.75 -0.13
CA PRO A 104 -12.69 14.25 1.22
C PRO A 104 -14.14 13.79 1.43
N CYS A 105 -15.06 14.04 0.48
CA CYS A 105 -16.47 13.75 0.65
C CYS A 105 -16.72 12.26 0.89
N GLY A 106 -17.51 11.90 1.89
CA GLY A 106 -17.83 10.52 2.25
C GLY A 106 -16.66 9.75 2.91
N LEU A 107 -15.48 10.38 3.08
CA LEU A 107 -14.39 9.79 3.85
C LEU A 107 -14.55 10.10 5.35
N ARG A 108 -14.72 9.03 6.13
CA ARG A 108 -14.87 9.14 7.58
C ARG A 108 -13.54 9.22 8.30
N ALA A 109 -12.55 8.46 7.85
CA ALA A 109 -11.20 8.46 8.42
C ALA A 109 -10.18 7.84 7.46
N LEU A 110 -8.89 8.11 7.73
CA LEU A 110 -7.74 7.38 7.21
C LEU A 110 -7.07 6.59 8.34
N PHE A 111 -6.66 5.36 8.05
CA PHE A 111 -5.83 4.54 8.90
C PHE A 111 -4.54 4.18 8.14
N LEU A 112 -3.42 4.75 8.58
CA LEU A 112 -2.16 4.72 7.85
C LEU A 112 -1.12 3.88 8.60
N LEU A 113 -0.63 2.83 7.96
CA LEU A 113 0.41 1.94 8.48
C LEU A 113 1.74 2.27 7.78
N ALA A 114 2.71 2.78 8.52
CA ALA A 114 4.03 3.18 8.03
C ALA A 114 3.97 4.13 6.80
N PRO A 115 3.29 5.31 6.90
CA PRO A 115 3.18 6.24 5.79
C PRO A 115 4.54 6.82 5.40
N PRO A 116 5.04 6.60 4.16
CA PRO A 116 6.38 6.94 3.74
C PRO A 116 6.46 8.38 3.21
N LEU A 117 6.17 9.37 4.08
CA LEU A 117 6.33 10.79 3.73
C LEU A 117 7.80 11.18 3.59
N PHE A 118 8.68 10.48 4.31
CA PHE A 118 10.13 10.52 4.12
C PHE A 118 10.64 9.09 3.95
N ILE A 119 11.20 8.81 2.79
CA ILE A 119 11.79 7.51 2.47
C ILE A 119 13.30 7.62 2.69
N ASP A 120 13.84 6.75 3.53
CA ASP A 120 15.27 6.67 3.84
C ASP A 120 15.77 5.25 3.51
N PHE A 121 16.35 5.11 2.32
CA PHE A 121 16.92 3.84 1.90
C PHE A 121 18.26 3.58 2.58
N ARG A 122 18.26 2.70 3.55
CA ARG A 122 19.51 2.15 4.08
C ARG A 122 19.97 1.02 3.17
N LEU A 123 21.27 1.00 2.83
CA LEU A 123 21.81 -0.03 1.94
C LEU A 123 21.51 -1.46 2.41
N ARG A 124 21.49 -1.69 3.72
CA ARG A 124 21.13 -2.99 4.31
C ARG A 124 19.68 -3.40 4.00
N ALA A 125 18.76 -2.45 3.89
CA ALA A 125 17.37 -2.72 3.56
C ALA A 125 17.16 -3.23 2.12
N LEU A 126 18.18 -3.13 1.27
CA LEU A 126 18.15 -3.66 -0.10
C LEU A 126 18.53 -5.15 -0.16
N ARG A 127 19.13 -5.71 0.90
CA ARG A 127 19.61 -7.08 0.91
C ARG A 127 18.47 -8.08 0.69
N ALA A 128 17.46 -8.06 1.55
CA ALA A 128 16.33 -8.98 1.44
C ALA A 128 15.57 -8.85 0.11
N PRO A 129 15.20 -7.63 -0.38
CA PRO A 129 14.62 -7.47 -1.72
C PRO A 129 15.47 -8.03 -2.87
N ILE A 130 16.81 -7.90 -2.81
CA ILE A 130 17.71 -8.47 -3.82
C ILE A 130 17.66 -10.00 -3.79
N LEU A 131 17.78 -10.62 -2.60
CA LEU A 131 17.72 -12.07 -2.44
C LEU A 131 16.37 -12.63 -2.93
N VAL A 132 15.27 -11.96 -2.59
CA VAL A 132 13.93 -12.31 -3.07
C VAL A 132 13.84 -12.19 -4.59
N GLY A 133 14.30 -11.08 -5.16
CA GLY A 133 14.22 -10.83 -6.60
C GLY A 133 15.03 -11.83 -7.41
N LEU A 134 16.19 -12.27 -6.91
CA LEU A 134 17.07 -13.25 -7.55
C LEU A 134 16.69 -14.70 -7.25
N ASP A 135 15.70 -14.94 -6.40
CA ASP A 135 15.29 -16.27 -5.96
C ASP A 135 16.49 -17.07 -5.39
N CYS A 136 17.26 -16.43 -4.50
CA CYS A 136 18.47 -16.99 -3.90
C CYS A 136 18.53 -16.77 -2.39
N ILE A 137 17.39 -17.01 -1.70
CA ILE A 137 17.27 -16.83 -0.26
C ILE A 137 17.97 -17.99 0.46
N PRO A 138 18.96 -17.72 1.36
CA PRO A 138 19.54 -18.73 2.22
C PRO A 138 18.49 -19.32 3.18
N GLU A 139 18.62 -20.63 3.50
CA GLU A 139 17.65 -21.33 4.36
C GLU A 139 17.52 -20.72 5.77
N ASP A 140 18.61 -20.18 6.29
CA ASP A 140 18.72 -19.56 7.62
C ASP A 140 18.40 -18.06 7.64
N ASP A 141 18.03 -17.45 6.50
CA ASP A 141 17.72 -16.03 6.41
C ASP A 141 16.24 -15.73 6.63
N GLU A 142 15.83 -15.70 7.90
CA GLU A 142 14.44 -15.44 8.28
C GLU A 142 13.91 -14.11 7.72
N GLU A 143 14.75 -13.05 7.70
CA GLU A 143 14.35 -11.72 7.19
C GLU A 143 14.00 -11.78 5.70
N ALA A 144 14.82 -12.46 4.89
CA ALA A 144 14.56 -12.61 3.47
C ALA A 144 13.34 -13.51 3.21
N HIS A 145 13.10 -14.55 4.02
CA HIS A 145 11.88 -15.36 3.96
C HIS A 145 10.63 -14.54 4.29
N TRP A 146 10.66 -13.71 5.32
CA TRP A 146 9.57 -12.77 5.61
C TRP A 146 9.34 -11.77 4.48
N ALA A 147 10.40 -11.21 3.91
CA ALA A 147 10.31 -10.31 2.77
C ALA A 147 9.70 -11.01 1.54
N ARG A 148 10.03 -12.29 1.32
CA ARG A 148 9.44 -13.10 0.25
C ARG A 148 7.95 -13.34 0.47
N ALA A 149 7.56 -13.68 1.69
CA ALA A 149 6.15 -13.88 2.05
C ALA A 149 5.32 -12.59 1.91
N ALA A 150 5.93 -11.43 2.15
CA ALA A 150 5.30 -10.12 2.01
C ALA A 150 5.26 -9.61 0.56
N CYS A 151 6.03 -10.21 -0.35
CA CYS A 151 6.12 -9.81 -1.75
C CYS A 151 5.14 -10.60 -2.62
N SER A 152 4.26 -9.88 -3.33
CA SER A 152 3.30 -10.51 -4.25
C SER A 152 3.86 -10.78 -5.65
N ILE A 153 5.06 -10.33 -5.95
CA ILE A 153 5.66 -10.46 -7.28
C ILE A 153 6.50 -11.73 -7.33
N GLU A 154 6.31 -12.53 -8.37
CA GLU A 154 7.17 -13.69 -8.61
C GLU A 154 8.59 -13.26 -8.94
N PRO A 155 9.60 -13.87 -8.29
CA PRO A 155 11.00 -13.55 -8.56
C PRO A 155 11.36 -13.89 -10.00
N ASN A 156 12.36 -13.19 -10.55
CA ASN A 156 12.82 -13.42 -11.91
C ASN A 156 14.35 -13.30 -11.99
N ARG A 157 15.01 -14.35 -12.46
CA ARG A 157 16.47 -14.37 -12.60
C ARG A 157 16.97 -13.58 -13.82
N PHE A 158 16.07 -13.16 -14.72
CA PHE A 158 16.41 -12.29 -15.85
C PHE A 158 16.47 -10.83 -15.38
N LEU A 159 17.63 -10.40 -14.91
CA LEU A 159 17.88 -9.09 -14.30
C LEU A 159 17.37 -7.88 -15.11
N PRO A 160 17.44 -7.85 -16.46
CA PRO A 160 16.96 -6.69 -17.23
C PRO A 160 15.48 -6.33 -16.98
N VAL A 161 14.63 -7.26 -16.51
CA VAL A 161 13.24 -6.96 -16.19
C VAL A 161 13.11 -5.89 -15.10
N TYR A 162 14.06 -5.86 -14.16
CA TYR A 162 14.06 -4.91 -13.04
C TYR A 162 14.38 -3.47 -13.45
N LEU A 163 14.91 -3.25 -14.65
CA LEU A 163 15.05 -1.89 -15.21
C LEU A 163 13.69 -1.21 -15.36
N GLY A 164 12.64 -1.99 -15.72
CA GLY A 164 11.26 -1.51 -15.76
C GLY A 164 10.70 -1.07 -14.39
N TRP A 165 11.28 -1.53 -13.28
CA TRP A 165 10.85 -1.17 -11.92
C TRP A 165 11.34 0.20 -11.49
N ILE A 166 12.43 0.71 -12.07
CA ILE A 166 13.03 2.02 -11.74
C ILE A 166 11.97 3.12 -11.84
N SER A 167 11.14 3.10 -12.89
CA SER A 167 10.08 4.08 -13.07
C SER A 167 9.00 4.01 -11.98
N LYS A 168 8.73 2.83 -11.39
CA LYS A 168 7.75 2.63 -10.31
C LYS A 168 8.25 3.23 -9.01
N TYR A 169 9.53 2.97 -8.68
CA TYR A 169 10.16 3.57 -7.51
C TYR A 169 10.33 5.09 -7.67
N ALA A 170 10.72 5.57 -8.86
CA ALA A 170 10.77 7.00 -9.14
C ALA A 170 9.40 7.67 -8.95
N ALA A 171 8.32 7.05 -9.42
CA ALA A 171 6.96 7.51 -9.22
C ALA A 171 6.54 7.48 -7.73
N LEU A 172 6.92 6.44 -6.98
CA LEU A 172 6.72 6.37 -5.53
C LEU A 172 7.41 7.53 -4.81
N PHE A 173 8.67 7.83 -5.13
CA PHE A 173 9.39 8.97 -4.56
C PHE A 173 8.74 10.30 -4.92
N ALA A 174 8.27 10.45 -6.15
CA ALA A 174 7.56 11.65 -6.59
C ALA A 174 6.24 11.82 -5.82
N LEU A 175 5.46 10.74 -5.66
CA LEU A 175 4.22 10.73 -4.88
C LEU A 175 4.50 11.06 -3.40
N SER A 176 5.50 10.44 -2.77
CA SER A 176 5.93 10.73 -1.39
C SER A 176 6.24 12.22 -1.23
N ARG A 177 7.07 12.78 -2.13
CA ARG A 177 7.42 14.21 -2.11
C ARG A 177 6.20 15.12 -2.28
N SER A 178 5.27 14.76 -3.17
CA SER A 178 4.03 15.49 -3.40
C SER A 178 3.13 15.47 -2.15
N MET A 179 2.89 14.29 -1.58
CA MET A 179 2.05 14.14 -0.39
C MET A 179 2.65 14.83 0.82
N ARG A 180 3.97 14.74 1.03
CA ARG A 180 4.68 15.44 2.09
C ARG A 180 4.45 16.96 2.05
N LYS A 181 4.38 17.57 0.86
CA LYS A 181 4.12 19.01 0.71
C LYS A 181 2.66 19.39 1.00
N ARG A 182 1.74 18.46 0.79
CA ARG A 182 0.29 18.71 0.80
C ARG A 182 -0.43 18.16 2.03
N VAL A 183 0.19 17.27 2.80
CA VAL A 183 -0.44 16.55 3.91
C VAL A 183 -1.01 17.48 5.00
N SER A 184 -0.43 18.66 5.19
CA SER A 184 -0.96 19.68 6.11
C SER A 184 -2.34 20.24 5.69
N ARG A 185 -2.81 19.93 4.49
CA ARG A 185 -4.14 20.31 3.99
C ARG A 185 -5.16 19.19 4.19
N LEU A 186 -4.75 18.08 4.79
CA LEU A 186 -5.62 16.94 5.05
C LEU A 186 -6.63 17.30 6.14
N THR A 187 -7.92 17.21 5.82
CA THR A 187 -9.03 17.51 6.73
C THR A 187 -9.73 16.28 7.26
N VAL A 188 -9.47 15.12 6.65
CA VAL A 188 -10.04 13.83 7.07
C VAL A 188 -9.35 13.37 8.35
N PRO A 189 -10.10 12.96 9.40
CA PRO A 189 -9.53 12.38 10.61
C PRO A 189 -8.56 11.25 10.28
N THR A 190 -7.35 11.31 10.81
CA THR A 190 -6.28 10.39 10.42
C THR A 190 -5.61 9.79 11.63
N THR A 191 -5.53 8.46 11.67
CA THR A 191 -4.70 7.69 12.61
C THR A 191 -3.53 7.11 11.85
N ALA A 192 -2.31 7.28 12.38
CA ALA A 192 -1.11 6.71 11.77
C ALA A 192 -0.29 5.91 12.76
N LEU A 193 0.17 4.74 12.34
CA LEU A 193 1.08 3.88 13.08
C LEU A 193 2.44 3.85 12.40
N PHE A 194 3.50 4.01 13.19
CA PHE A 194 4.88 4.00 12.75
C PHE A 194 5.68 2.96 13.52
N SER A 195 6.55 2.25 12.84
CA SER A 195 7.53 1.37 13.47
C SER A 195 8.79 2.17 13.85
N ALA A 196 9.27 2.01 15.08
CA ALA A 196 10.54 2.59 15.50
C ALA A 196 11.76 1.91 14.82
N ARG A 197 11.55 0.74 14.23
CA ARG A 197 12.59 -0.06 13.55
C ARG A 197 12.35 -0.16 12.04
N ASP A 198 11.61 0.79 11.46
CA ASP A 198 11.42 0.83 10.02
C ASP A 198 12.76 1.16 9.32
N GLU A 199 13.10 0.36 8.32
CA GLU A 199 14.37 0.50 7.58
C GLU A 199 14.21 1.26 6.26
N MET A 200 12.96 1.48 5.84
CA MET A 200 12.61 2.11 4.58
C MET A 200 11.97 3.48 4.76
N VAL A 201 11.33 3.71 5.90
CA VAL A 201 10.62 4.94 6.22
C VAL A 201 11.31 5.64 7.40
N ASP A 202 11.67 6.90 7.22
CA ASP A 202 12.03 7.76 8.36
C ASP A 202 10.75 8.06 9.15
N SER A 203 10.48 7.19 10.12
CA SER A 203 9.26 7.20 10.93
C SER A 203 9.14 8.47 11.78
N VAL A 204 10.27 9.02 12.27
CA VAL A 204 10.28 10.22 13.10
C VAL A 204 9.84 11.43 12.26
N ARG A 205 10.54 11.69 11.15
CA ARG A 205 10.22 12.82 10.27
C ARG A 205 8.85 12.68 9.60
N SER A 206 8.44 11.45 9.26
CA SER A 206 7.12 11.19 8.68
C SER A 206 6.01 11.49 9.67
N ARG A 207 6.19 11.12 10.95
CA ARG A 207 5.25 11.43 12.03
C ARG A 207 5.15 12.94 12.28
N GLU A 208 6.29 13.61 12.43
CA GLU A 208 6.34 15.07 12.65
C GLU A 208 5.66 15.85 11.50
N ARG A 209 5.73 15.33 10.29
CA ARG A 209 5.13 15.97 9.13
C ARG A 209 3.63 15.77 9.04
N LEU A 210 3.12 14.68 9.61
CA LEU A 210 1.70 14.34 9.61
C LEU A 210 0.93 15.06 10.73
N LEU A 211 1.58 15.33 11.86
CA LEU A 211 1.06 16.10 12.99
C LEU A 211 1.03 17.60 12.70
#